data_d5b61e260cf7c136f435a26f65eca093
#
_entry.id   d5b61e260cf7c136f435a26f65eca093
#
_cell.length_a   1.000
_cell.length_b   1.000
_cell.length_c   1.000
_cell.angle_alpha   90.00
_cell.angle_beta   90.00
_cell.angle_gamma   90.00
#
_symmetry.space_group_name_H-M   'P 1'
#
loop_
_entity.id
_entity.type
_entity.pdbx_description
1 polymer ?
#
loop_
_entity_poly.entity_id
_entity_poly.type
_entity_poly.pdbx_seq_one_letter_code
_entity_poly.pdbx_strand_id
1 'polypeptide(L)' 'MPRPSTPLLSTAAIRTTALRIVDVHGLDGLTMRRLADALGVRAASLYGHVA' A
#
# COMPACT_ATOMS: atom_id res chain seq x y z
N MET A 1 22.90 -13.64 -5.87
CA MET A 1 21.70 -14.13 -5.30
C MET A 1 20.48 -13.39 -5.76
N PRO A 2 19.65 -14.08 -6.34
CA PRO A 2 18.50 -13.46 -6.88
C PRO A 2 17.62 -12.99 -5.76
N ARG A 3 17.15 -11.83 -5.90
CA ARG A 3 16.22 -11.32 -5.01
C ARG A 3 14.86 -11.82 -5.36
N PRO A 4 14.12 -12.30 -4.43
CA PRO A 4 12.78 -12.71 -4.77
C PRO A 4 12.03 -11.53 -5.31
N SER A 5 11.26 -11.82 -6.28
CA SER A 5 10.44 -10.83 -6.86
C SER A 5 9.33 -10.54 -5.87
N THR A 6 9.55 -9.64 -5.01
CA THR A 6 8.53 -9.32 -4.03
C THR A 6 7.44 -8.52 -4.70
N PRO A 7 6.22 -9.01 -4.69
CA PRO A 7 5.15 -8.23 -5.28
C PRO A 7 4.99 -6.95 -4.51
N LEU A 8 4.82 -5.87 -5.23
CA LEU A 8 4.57 -4.59 -4.60
C LEU A 8 3.25 -4.60 -3.87
N LEU A 9 2.31 -5.39 -4.36
CA LEU A 9 1.01 -5.50 -3.76
C LEU A 9 0.86 -6.87 -3.11
N SER A 10 1.13 -6.92 -1.84
CA SER A 10 0.80 -8.10 -1.05
C SER A 10 -0.02 -7.60 0.12
N THR A 11 -0.79 -8.49 0.71
CA THR A 11 -1.60 -8.12 1.86
C THR A 11 -0.73 -7.54 2.98
N ALA A 12 0.42 -8.15 3.20
CA ALA A 12 1.32 -7.67 4.24
C ALA A 12 1.88 -6.29 3.93
N ALA A 13 2.26 -6.06 2.67
CA ALA A 13 2.80 -4.76 2.28
C ALA A 13 1.74 -3.67 2.38
N ILE A 14 0.53 -3.98 1.96
CA ILE A 14 -0.57 -3.03 2.03
C ILE A 14 -0.86 -2.67 3.48
N ARG A 15 -0.91 -3.66 4.34
CA ARG A 15 -1.17 -3.44 5.76
C ARG A 15 -0.09 -2.60 6.40
N THR A 16 1.16 -2.94 6.17
CA THR A 16 2.28 -2.22 6.76
C THR A 16 2.29 -0.76 6.31
N THR A 17 2.05 -0.54 5.02
CA THR A 17 2.05 0.81 4.48
C THR A 17 0.88 1.60 5.02
N ALA A 18 -0.29 0.98 5.11
CA ALA A 18 -1.46 1.65 5.67
C ALA A 18 -1.23 2.08 7.11
N LEU A 19 -0.62 1.21 7.90
CA LEU A 19 -0.32 1.53 9.29
C LEU A 19 0.66 2.69 9.39
N ARG A 20 1.63 2.75 8.50
CA ARG A 20 2.56 3.86 8.47
C ARG A 20 1.86 5.17 8.18
N ILE A 21 0.95 5.15 7.24
CA ILE A 21 0.22 6.35 6.86
C ILE A 21 -0.62 6.83 8.04
N VAL A 22 -1.28 5.91 8.71
CA VAL A 22 -2.09 6.25 9.87
C VAL A 22 -1.21 6.83 10.98
N ASP A 23 -0.03 6.26 11.15
CA ASP A 23 0.88 6.69 12.19
C ASP A 23 1.38 8.12 11.97
N VAL A 24 1.59 8.48 10.72
CA VAL A 24 2.13 9.79 10.37
C VAL A 24 1.03 10.82 10.17
N HIS A 25 -0.05 10.42 9.53
CA HIS A 25 -1.10 11.36 9.10
C HIS A 25 -2.43 11.18 9.82
N GLY A 26 -2.56 10.12 10.61
CA GLY A 26 -3.83 9.81 11.25
C GLY A 26 -4.76 9.09 10.30
N LEU A 27 -5.89 8.62 10.84
CA LEU A 27 -6.86 7.90 10.04
C LEU A 27 -7.42 8.74 8.91
N ASP A 28 -7.58 10.02 9.14
CA ASP A 28 -8.11 10.91 8.12
C ASP A 28 -7.17 11.02 6.92
N GLY A 29 -5.91 10.73 7.11
CA GLY A 29 -4.94 10.77 6.03
C GLY A 29 -4.84 9.48 5.24
N LEU A 30 -5.54 8.44 5.68
CA LEU A 30 -5.47 7.16 4.99
C LEU A 30 -6.52 7.11 3.89
N THR A 31 -6.06 7.22 2.66
CA THR A 31 -6.91 7.11 1.49
C THR A 31 -6.30 6.09 0.55
N MET A 32 -7.11 5.54 -0.34
CA MET A 32 -6.60 4.60 -1.33
C MET A 32 -5.55 5.26 -2.21
N ARG A 33 -5.74 6.52 -2.53
CA ARG A 33 -4.78 7.23 -3.35
C ARG A 33 -3.45 7.39 -2.64
N ARG A 34 -3.49 7.79 -1.38
CA ARG A 34 -2.27 7.95 -0.60
C ARG A 34 -1.56 6.62 -0.41
N LEU A 35 -2.35 5.58 -0.16
CA LEU A 35 -1.81 4.24 -0.01
C LEU A 35 -1.14 3.77 -1.30
N ALA A 36 -1.80 3.99 -2.43
CA ALA A 36 -1.24 3.60 -3.72
C ALA A 36 0.05 4.36 -4.01
N ASP A 37 0.07 5.65 -3.71
CA ASP A 37 1.27 6.45 -3.92
C ASP A 37 2.42 5.93 -3.07
N ALA A 38 2.14 5.60 -1.84
CA ALA A 38 3.18 5.09 -0.93
C ALA A 38 3.70 3.73 -1.39
N LEU A 39 2.85 2.94 -2.01
CA LEU A 39 3.26 1.64 -2.53
C LEU A 39 3.88 1.73 -3.92
N GLY A 40 3.78 2.88 -4.56
CA GLY A 40 4.33 3.07 -5.89
C GLY A 40 3.50 2.43 -6.98
N VAL A 41 2.21 2.29 -6.76
CA VAL A 41 1.31 1.68 -7.72
C VAL A 41 0.13 2.60 -7.99
N ARG A 42 -0.67 2.23 -8.97
CA ARG A 42 -1.88 2.99 -9.27
C ARG A 42 -3.00 2.55 -8.37
N ALA A 43 -3.86 3.48 -8.03
CA ALA A 43 -5.00 3.18 -7.18
C ALA A 43 -5.88 2.07 -7.76
N ALA A 44 -6.02 2.03 -9.07
CA ALA A 44 -6.82 0.98 -9.71
C ALA A 44 -6.28 -0.40 -9.41
N SER A 45 -4.95 -0.55 -9.39
CA SER A 45 -4.33 -1.83 -9.07
C SER A 45 -4.62 -2.21 -7.63
N LEU A 46 -4.62 -1.21 -6.76
CA LEU A 46 -4.86 -1.46 -5.36
C LEU A 46 -6.30 -1.90 -5.10
N TYR A 47 -7.25 -1.29 -5.79
CA TYR A 47 -8.63 -1.69 -5.66
C TYR A 47 -8.85 -3.14 -6.08
N GLY A 48 -8.19 -3.55 -7.14
CA GLY A 48 -8.29 -4.93 -7.57
C GLY A 48 -7.74 -5.90 -6.56
N HIS A 49 -6.84 -5.45 -5.72
CA HIS A 49 -6.19 -6.31 -4.74
C HIS A 49 -6.99 -6.40 -3.44
N VAL A 50 -7.66 -5.34 -3.06
CA VAL A 50 -8.36 -5.31 -1.77
C VAL A 50 -9.88 -5.42 -1.90
N ALA A 51 -10.36 -5.57 -3.08
CA ALA A 51 -11.81 -5.66 -3.30
C ALA A 51 -12.43 -6.95 -2.73
#